data_909fb388c6f952050f804bd1d44c4ceb
#
_entry.id   909fb388c6f952050f804bd1d44c4ceb
#
_cell.length_a   1.000
_cell.length_b   1.000
_cell.length_c   1.000
_cell.angle_alpha   90.00
_cell.angle_beta   90.00
_cell.angle_gamma   90.00
#
_symmetry.space_group_name_H-M   'P 1'
#
loop_
_entity.id
_entity.type
_entity.pdbx_description
1 polymer ?
#
loop_
_entity_poly.entity_id
_entity_poly.type
_entity_poly.pdbx_seq_one_letter_code
_entity_poly.pdbx_strand_id
1 'polypeptide(L)'
;IFSSHILSEVQTICDKILIISKGTLTALGTPEELERQLRSAGEIVLTTDAPVGKAQALLAALPHITAVDQPELAADGAVTLRLKTDSDDMHKVSRSIFFAFEKEDQALLELSVHKASLEDVFLELTESGQAEESKQYTEEPNETEVDA
;
A
#
# COMPACT_ATOMS: atom_id res chain seq x y z
N ILE A 1 14.35 2.72 27.24
CA ILE A 1 14.55 2.75 25.80
C ILE A 1 14.85 1.32 25.36
N PHE A 2 14.08 0.83 24.43
CA PHE A 2 14.23 -0.50 23.85
C PHE A 2 14.52 -0.34 22.36
N SER A 3 15.49 -1.10 21.84
CA SER A 3 15.81 -1.11 20.42
C SER A 3 15.61 -2.53 19.88
N SER A 4 14.73 -2.67 18.90
CA SER A 4 14.44 -3.96 18.25
C SER A 4 14.24 -3.76 16.75
N HIS A 5 14.51 -4.81 16.00
CA HIS A 5 14.14 -4.92 14.58
C HIS A 5 12.85 -5.72 14.36
N ILE A 6 12.25 -6.23 15.45
CA ILE A 6 10.99 -6.98 15.43
C ILE A 6 9.86 -6.04 15.81
N LEU A 7 9.20 -5.46 14.82
CA LEU A 7 8.19 -4.40 15.00
C LEU A 7 6.95 -4.87 15.76
N SER A 8 6.53 -6.13 15.60
CA SER A 8 5.41 -6.71 16.31
C SER A 8 5.63 -6.80 17.83
N GLU A 9 6.86 -7.03 18.28
CA GLU A 9 7.20 -7.01 19.71
C GLU A 9 7.21 -5.58 20.25
N VAL A 10 7.71 -4.62 19.47
CA VAL A 10 7.74 -3.20 19.83
C VAL A 10 6.33 -2.64 20.03
N GLN A 11 5.37 -3.02 19.20
CA GLN A 11 3.97 -2.59 19.32
C GLN A 11 3.33 -2.99 20.65
N THR A 12 3.73 -4.15 21.21
CA THR A 12 3.14 -4.67 22.44
C THR A 12 3.73 -4.05 23.71
N ILE A 13 4.96 -3.53 23.64
CA ILE A 13 5.75 -3.13 24.80
C ILE A 13 5.92 -1.61 24.90
N CYS A 14 5.83 -0.89 23.79
CA CYS A 14 6.16 0.54 23.73
C CYS A 14 4.93 1.42 23.64
N ASP A 15 4.85 2.42 24.51
CA ASP A 15 3.82 3.47 24.45
C ASP A 15 4.05 4.43 23.28
N LYS A 16 5.32 4.63 22.89
CA LYS A 16 5.71 5.48 21.76
C LYS A 16 6.84 4.86 20.97
N ILE A 17 6.77 5.03 19.67
CA ILE A 17 7.74 4.55 18.70
C ILE A 17 8.37 5.74 17.99
N LEU A 18 9.66 5.70 17.84
CA LEU A 18 10.47 6.66 17.11
C LEU A 18 11.15 5.91 15.96
N ILE A 19 10.86 6.32 14.73
CA ILE A 19 11.44 5.73 13.52
C ILE A 19 12.53 6.65 12.99
N ILE A 20 13.73 6.11 12.88
CA ILE A 20 14.89 6.78 12.31
C ILE A 20 15.27 6.07 11.02
N SER A 21 15.39 6.81 9.93
CA SER A 21 15.91 6.33 8.66
C SER A 21 17.05 7.24 8.19
N LYS A 22 18.16 6.65 7.79
CA LYS A 22 19.37 7.38 7.32
C LYS A 22 19.86 8.49 8.29
N GLY A 23 19.75 8.25 9.59
CA GLY A 23 20.13 9.22 10.62
C GLY A 23 19.14 10.37 10.83
N THR A 24 18.01 10.38 10.17
CA THR A 24 16.98 11.40 10.31
C THR A 24 15.74 10.82 10.98
N LEU A 25 15.11 11.61 11.87
CA LEU A 25 13.84 11.26 12.46
C LEU A 25 12.74 11.31 11.39
N THR A 26 12.17 10.15 11.08
CA THR A 26 11.17 10.02 10.02
C THR A 26 9.75 10.03 10.59
N ALA A 27 9.55 9.40 11.75
CA ALA A 27 8.25 9.39 12.42
C ALA A 27 8.38 9.24 13.94
N LEU A 28 7.43 9.81 14.68
CA LEU A 28 7.31 9.69 16.13
C LEU A 28 5.83 9.68 16.51
N GLY A 29 5.40 8.67 17.26
CA GLY A 29 4.02 8.57 17.73
C GLY A 29 3.75 7.28 18.49
N THR A 30 2.49 7.09 18.90
CA THR A 30 2.03 5.78 19.38
C THR A 30 1.91 4.81 18.19
N PRO A 31 1.92 3.50 18.42
CA PRO A 31 1.70 2.52 17.34
C PRO A 31 0.45 2.85 16.50
N GLU A 32 -0.66 3.18 17.16
CA GLU A 32 -1.92 3.50 16.51
C GLU A 32 -1.88 4.83 15.73
N GLU A 33 -1.13 5.82 16.21
CA GLU A 33 -0.92 7.09 15.49
C GLU A 33 -0.10 6.88 14.24
N LEU A 34 0.96 6.08 14.31
CA LEU A 34 1.81 5.75 13.17
C LEU A 34 1.04 4.95 12.12
N GLU A 35 0.31 3.92 12.54
CA GLU A 35 -0.59 3.18 11.65
C GLU A 35 -1.65 4.08 11.02
N ARG A 36 -2.15 5.08 11.74
CA ARG A 36 -3.14 6.04 11.23
C ARG A 36 -2.54 7.03 10.24
N GLN A 37 -1.30 7.47 10.42
CA GLN A 37 -0.61 8.36 9.48
C GLN A 37 -0.39 7.68 8.13
N LEU A 38 -0.21 6.35 8.13
CA LEU A 38 -0.03 5.54 6.93
C LEU A 38 -1.32 4.87 6.45
N ARG A 39 -2.43 5.08 7.14
CA ARG A 39 -3.78 4.65 6.73
C ARG A 39 -4.28 5.24 5.42
N SER A 40 -3.46 5.94 4.67
CA SER A 40 -3.80 6.32 3.31
C SER A 40 -3.86 5.14 2.34
N ALA A 41 -3.59 3.92 2.80
CA ALA A 41 -3.66 2.74 1.94
C ALA A 41 -4.11 1.49 2.73
N GLY A 42 -5.38 1.47 3.14
CA GLY A 42 -6.00 0.16 3.38
C GLY A 42 -5.95 -0.64 2.07
N GLU A 43 -5.40 -1.82 2.10
CA GLU A 43 -5.38 -2.73 0.96
C GLU A 43 -6.56 -3.70 1.05
N ILE A 44 -7.28 -3.85 -0.05
CA ILE A 44 -8.31 -4.86 -0.20
C ILE A 44 -7.85 -5.81 -1.29
N VAL A 45 -7.81 -7.10 -0.97
CA VAL A 45 -7.54 -8.16 -1.94
C VAL A 45 -8.86 -8.85 -2.26
N LEU A 46 -9.22 -8.92 -3.54
CA LEU A 46 -10.38 -9.65 -3.99
C LEU A 46 -10.00 -10.68 -5.06
N THR A 47 -10.68 -11.82 -5.04
CA THR A 47 -10.59 -12.83 -6.08
C THR A 47 -11.99 -13.04 -6.67
N THR A 48 -12.08 -13.07 -7.99
CA THR A 48 -13.34 -13.19 -8.74
C THR A 48 -13.16 -14.08 -9.98
N ASP A 49 -14.23 -14.67 -10.46
CA ASP A 49 -14.28 -15.34 -11.76
C ASP A 49 -14.74 -14.42 -12.91
N ALA A 50 -15.03 -13.15 -12.58
CA ALA A 50 -15.38 -12.15 -13.57
C ALA A 50 -14.22 -11.88 -14.55
N PRO A 51 -14.51 -11.61 -15.85
CA PRO A 51 -13.50 -11.17 -16.78
C PRO A 51 -12.73 -9.93 -16.28
N VAL A 52 -11.40 -9.91 -16.44
CA VAL A 52 -10.51 -8.84 -15.95
C VAL A 52 -11.05 -7.45 -16.25
N GLY A 53 -11.41 -7.17 -17.51
CA GLY A 53 -11.89 -5.86 -17.92
C GLY A 53 -13.19 -5.44 -17.24
N LYS A 54 -14.09 -6.42 -16.98
CA LYS A 54 -15.35 -6.16 -16.27
C LYS A 54 -15.09 -5.89 -14.78
N ALA A 55 -14.25 -6.69 -14.15
CA ALA A 55 -13.88 -6.51 -12.76
C ALA A 55 -13.22 -5.14 -12.52
N GLN A 56 -12.26 -4.76 -13.36
CA GLN A 56 -11.62 -3.46 -13.28
C GLN A 56 -12.59 -2.29 -13.50
N ALA A 57 -13.51 -2.40 -14.45
CA ALA A 57 -14.53 -1.37 -14.70
C ALA A 57 -15.47 -1.18 -13.51
N LEU A 58 -15.91 -2.28 -12.88
CA LEU A 58 -16.76 -2.23 -11.68
C LEU A 58 -16.04 -1.53 -10.52
N LEU A 59 -14.79 -1.86 -10.30
CA LEU A 59 -14.00 -1.29 -9.21
C LEU A 59 -13.67 0.19 -9.44
N ALA A 60 -13.34 0.57 -10.68
CA ALA A 60 -13.07 1.97 -11.04
C ALA A 60 -14.28 2.89 -10.88
N ALA A 61 -15.49 2.34 -10.92
CA ALA A 61 -16.72 3.10 -10.72
C ALA A 61 -17.09 3.33 -9.24
N LEU A 62 -16.40 2.64 -8.31
CA LEU A 62 -16.70 2.73 -6.88
C LEU A 62 -16.00 3.93 -6.24
N PRO A 63 -16.71 4.66 -5.35
CA PRO A 63 -16.07 5.70 -4.55
C PRO A 63 -15.05 5.08 -3.57
N HIS A 64 -14.05 5.84 -3.24
CA HIS A 64 -12.98 5.44 -2.30
C HIS A 64 -12.00 4.38 -2.81
N ILE A 65 -12.08 3.91 -4.04
CA ILE A 65 -11.03 3.13 -4.67
C ILE A 65 -10.08 4.10 -5.37
N THR A 66 -8.84 4.19 -4.89
CA THR A 66 -7.84 5.14 -5.41
C THR A 66 -6.91 4.51 -6.44
N ALA A 67 -6.67 3.22 -6.31
CA ALA A 67 -5.86 2.46 -7.26
C ALA A 67 -6.30 0.99 -7.31
N VAL A 68 -6.12 0.39 -8.47
CA VAL A 68 -6.30 -1.04 -8.73
C VAL A 68 -4.99 -1.52 -9.35
N ASP A 69 -4.31 -2.45 -8.69
CA ASP A 69 -3.07 -3.01 -9.19
C ASP A 69 -3.29 -3.92 -10.39
N GLN A 70 -2.21 -4.35 -11.03
CA GLN A 70 -2.30 -5.28 -12.15
C GLN A 70 -2.93 -6.61 -11.69
N PRO A 71 -3.88 -7.15 -12.47
CA PRO A 71 -4.55 -8.39 -12.13
C PRO A 71 -3.62 -9.59 -12.21
N GLU A 72 -3.71 -10.45 -11.22
CA GLU A 72 -3.05 -11.76 -11.22
C GLU A 72 -4.05 -12.81 -11.66
N LEU A 73 -3.75 -13.55 -12.74
CA LEU A 73 -4.56 -14.66 -13.22
C LEU A 73 -4.08 -15.96 -12.61
N ALA A 74 -4.99 -16.68 -11.96
CA ALA A 74 -4.74 -18.03 -11.49
C ALA A 74 -4.93 -19.07 -12.63
N ALA A 75 -4.38 -20.28 -12.43
CA ALA A 75 -4.46 -21.35 -13.41
C ALA A 75 -5.89 -21.86 -13.68
N ASP A 76 -6.80 -21.66 -12.72
CA ASP A 76 -8.23 -21.99 -12.81
C ASP A 76 -9.07 -20.90 -13.49
N GLY A 77 -8.44 -19.80 -13.90
CA GLY A 77 -9.09 -18.67 -14.54
C GLY A 77 -9.61 -17.59 -13.57
N ALA A 78 -9.46 -17.78 -12.27
CA ALA A 78 -9.80 -16.77 -11.29
C ALA A 78 -8.83 -15.56 -11.38
N VAL A 79 -9.36 -14.38 -11.12
CA VAL A 79 -8.64 -13.12 -11.19
C VAL A 79 -8.50 -12.55 -9.78
N THR A 80 -7.28 -12.34 -9.34
CA THR A 80 -7.00 -11.64 -8.08
C THR A 80 -6.59 -10.19 -8.35
N LEU A 81 -7.22 -9.27 -7.64
CA LEU A 81 -6.99 -7.83 -7.75
C LEU A 81 -6.68 -7.26 -6.36
N ARG A 82 -5.66 -6.40 -6.30
CA ARG A 82 -5.31 -5.62 -5.11
C ARG A 82 -5.77 -4.19 -5.30
N LEU A 83 -6.43 -3.65 -4.30
CA LEU A 83 -7.05 -2.34 -4.34
C LEU A 83 -6.52 -1.47 -3.21
N LYS A 84 -6.24 -0.21 -3.52
CA LYS A 84 -5.96 0.81 -2.51
C LYS A 84 -7.20 1.68 -2.31
N THR A 85 -7.48 2.04 -1.05
CA THR A 85 -8.62 2.87 -0.70
C THR A 85 -8.21 4.02 0.21
N ASP A 86 -8.86 5.17 0.06
CA ASP A 86 -8.71 6.35 0.91
C ASP A 86 -9.70 6.39 2.09
N SER A 87 -10.53 5.36 2.22
CA SER A 87 -11.56 5.30 3.26
C SER A 87 -11.04 4.65 4.54
N ASP A 88 -11.34 5.25 5.68
CA ASP A 88 -11.11 4.65 7.00
C ASP A 88 -12.10 3.52 7.32
N ASP A 89 -13.27 3.52 6.68
CA ASP A 89 -14.30 2.49 6.85
C ASP A 89 -14.16 1.39 5.79
N MET A 90 -13.23 0.48 6.05
CA MET A 90 -12.96 -0.68 5.20
C MET A 90 -14.18 -1.60 5.01
N HIS A 91 -15.04 -1.70 6.02
CA HIS A 91 -16.27 -2.50 5.92
C HIS A 91 -17.27 -1.87 4.96
N LYS A 92 -17.36 -0.54 4.93
CA LYS A 92 -18.20 0.17 3.97
C LYS A 92 -17.72 -0.04 2.54
N VAL A 93 -16.41 0.04 2.32
CA VAL A 93 -15.79 -0.19 1.00
C VAL A 93 -16.02 -1.64 0.55
N SER A 94 -15.74 -2.63 1.41
CA SER A 94 -15.97 -4.04 1.11
C SER A 94 -17.42 -4.34 0.76
N ARG A 95 -18.35 -3.74 1.49
CA ARG A 95 -19.80 -3.87 1.20
C ARG A 95 -20.15 -3.27 -0.15
N SER A 96 -19.58 -2.12 -0.51
CA SER A 96 -19.80 -1.49 -1.81
C SER A 96 -19.26 -2.35 -2.95
N ILE A 97 -18.11 -2.97 -2.78
CA ILE A 97 -17.55 -3.92 -3.73
C ILE A 97 -18.48 -5.12 -3.89
N PHE A 98 -18.91 -5.73 -2.79
CA PHE A 98 -19.80 -6.89 -2.82
C PHE A 98 -21.08 -6.61 -3.63
N PHE A 99 -21.77 -5.51 -3.34
CA PHE A 99 -23.01 -5.16 -4.04
C PHE A 99 -22.79 -4.77 -5.51
N ALA A 100 -21.63 -4.20 -5.84
CA ALA A 100 -21.32 -3.89 -7.24
C ALA A 100 -21.16 -5.15 -8.09
N PHE A 101 -20.50 -6.17 -7.55
CA PHE A 101 -20.34 -7.47 -8.23
C PHE A 101 -21.65 -8.26 -8.27
N GLU A 102 -22.40 -8.28 -7.17
CA GLU A 102 -23.71 -8.95 -7.10
C GLU A 102 -24.70 -8.39 -8.12
N LYS A 103 -24.77 -7.07 -8.26
CA LYS A 103 -25.65 -6.39 -9.22
C LYS A 103 -25.38 -6.79 -10.68
N GLU A 104 -24.13 -7.12 -10.99
CA GLU A 104 -23.69 -7.52 -12.32
C GLU A 104 -23.62 -9.05 -12.50
N ASP A 105 -24.17 -9.80 -11.52
CA ASP A 105 -24.17 -11.27 -11.50
C ASP A 105 -22.73 -11.84 -11.63
N GLN A 106 -21.80 -11.23 -10.93
CA GLN A 106 -20.40 -11.66 -10.88
C GLN A 106 -20.06 -12.19 -9.48
N ALA A 107 -19.47 -13.38 -9.44
CA ALA A 107 -19.09 -13.99 -8.17
C ALA A 107 -17.82 -13.37 -7.59
N LEU A 108 -17.84 -13.06 -6.30
CA LEU A 108 -16.65 -12.82 -5.50
C LEU A 108 -16.30 -14.12 -4.80
N LEU A 109 -15.12 -14.67 -5.10
CA LEU A 109 -14.62 -15.90 -4.52
C LEU A 109 -13.92 -15.62 -3.19
N GLU A 110 -13.24 -14.48 -3.09
CA GLU A 110 -12.59 -14.01 -1.87
C GLU A 110 -12.66 -12.47 -1.80
N LEU A 111 -12.78 -11.96 -0.59
CA LEU A 111 -12.69 -10.53 -0.30
C LEU A 111 -12.03 -10.35 1.07
N SER A 112 -10.76 -9.99 1.05
CA SER A 112 -9.92 -9.84 2.24
C SER A 112 -9.51 -8.39 2.43
N VAL A 113 -9.59 -7.92 3.67
CA VAL A 113 -9.21 -6.56 4.06
C VAL A 113 -7.90 -6.63 4.84
N HIS A 114 -6.88 -6.00 4.31
CA HIS A 114 -5.60 -5.86 4.96
C HIS A 114 -5.45 -4.45 5.51
N LYS A 115 -5.29 -4.34 6.82
CA LYS A 115 -4.89 -3.07 7.44
C LYS A 115 -3.38 -2.98 7.34
N ALA A 116 -2.87 -1.80 7.01
CA ALA A 116 -1.44 -1.55 7.06
C ALA A 116 -0.91 -1.88 8.46
N SER A 117 0.11 -2.68 8.52
CA SER A 117 0.84 -3.00 9.75
C SER A 117 1.95 -1.99 9.98
N LEU A 118 2.51 -1.95 11.20
CA LEU A 118 3.68 -1.12 11.46
C LEU A 118 4.89 -1.52 10.61
N GLU A 119 4.95 -2.77 10.15
CA GLU A 119 5.98 -3.25 9.22
C GLU A 119 5.83 -2.62 7.84
N ASP A 120 4.60 -2.52 7.32
CA ASP A 120 4.30 -1.84 6.05
C ASP A 120 4.67 -0.36 6.13
N VAL A 121 4.35 0.26 7.29
CA VAL A 121 4.75 1.62 7.66
C VAL A 121 6.26 1.80 7.54
N PHE A 122 7.00 0.92 8.18
CA PHE A 122 8.45 0.99 8.21
C PHE A 122 9.06 0.82 6.82
N LEU A 123 8.55 -0.13 6.04
CA LEU A 123 9.01 -0.37 4.68
C LEU A 123 8.74 0.84 3.78
N GLU A 124 7.54 1.40 3.81
CA GLU A 124 7.18 2.56 3.01
C GLU A 124 8.04 3.79 3.33
N LEU A 125 8.29 4.04 4.62
CA LEU A 125 9.13 5.16 5.06
C LEU A 125 10.62 4.96 4.73
N THR A 126 11.09 3.72 4.69
CA THR A 126 12.49 3.41 4.35
C THR A 126 12.73 3.34 2.85
N GLU A 127 11.76 2.84 2.06
CA GLU A 127 11.84 2.75 0.61
C GLU A 127 11.64 4.10 -0.08
N SER A 128 10.74 4.94 0.41
CA SER A 128 10.54 6.31 -0.09
C SER A 128 11.82 7.16 0.00
N GLY A 129 12.68 6.86 0.98
CA GLY A 129 14.01 7.46 1.09
C GLY A 129 15.02 6.99 0.03
N GLN A 130 14.77 5.89 -0.69
CA GLN A 130 15.65 5.40 -1.77
C GLN A 130 15.34 6.03 -3.13
N ALA A 131 14.09 6.44 -3.35
CA ALA A 131 13.66 7.03 -4.63
C ALA A 131 14.22 8.44 -4.87
N GLU A 132 14.58 9.18 -3.82
CA GLU A 132 15.15 10.53 -3.94
C GLU A 132 16.67 10.54 -4.18
N GLU A 133 17.41 9.52 -3.72
CA GLU A 133 18.86 9.43 -3.95
C GLU A 133 19.24 9.07 -5.39
N SER A 134 18.38 8.37 -6.12
CA SER A 134 18.68 7.98 -7.51
C SER A 134 18.58 9.14 -8.51
N LYS A 135 18.05 10.30 -8.13
CA LYS A 135 17.93 11.46 -9.00
C LYS A 135 19.08 12.46 -8.88
N GLN A 136 19.98 12.30 -7.92
CA GLN A 136 21.03 13.27 -7.62
C GLN A 136 22.40 12.94 -8.21
N TYR A 137 22.55 11.78 -8.89
CA TYR A 137 23.84 11.34 -9.46
C TYR A 137 23.93 11.40 -11.00
N THR A 138 23.08 12.16 -11.68
CA THR A 138 23.10 12.26 -13.15
C THR A 138 23.21 13.68 -13.66
N GLU A 139 24.01 14.55 -13.03
CA GLU A 139 24.44 15.83 -13.66
C GLU A 139 25.82 16.24 -13.11
N GLU A 140 26.86 15.65 -13.66
CA GLU A 140 28.14 16.35 -13.80
C GLU A 140 28.42 16.52 -15.30
N PRO A 141 28.52 17.74 -15.81
CA PRO A 141 28.96 17.96 -17.16
C PRO A 141 30.48 17.75 -17.23
N ASN A 142 30.86 16.82 -18.09
CA ASN A 142 32.26 16.61 -18.48
C ASN A 142 32.73 17.82 -19.33
N GLU A 143 33.35 18.78 -18.71
CA GLU A 143 34.15 19.76 -19.40
C GLU A 143 35.50 19.18 -19.77
N THR A 144 35.62 18.69 -20.99
CA THR A 144 36.91 18.45 -21.61
C THR A 144 37.38 19.77 -22.22
N GLU A 145 38.24 20.48 -21.53
CA GLU A 145 39.13 21.45 -22.13
C GLU A 145 40.04 20.73 -23.13
N VAL A 146 39.90 21.13 -24.40
CA VAL A 146 40.88 20.84 -25.42
C VAL A 146 41.62 22.15 -25.67
N ASP A 147 42.81 22.23 -25.10
CA ASP A 147 43.79 23.26 -25.46
C ASP A 147 44.61 22.76 -26.64
N ALA A 148 44.68 23.59 -27.63
CA ALA A 148 45.43 23.37 -28.84
C ALA A 148 46.86 23.86 -28.69
#